data_64e4bdbec190ded9bc740a65b80c48be
#
_entry.id   64e4bdbec190ded9bc740a65b80c48be
#
_cell.length_a   1.000
_cell.length_b   1.000
_cell.length_c   1.000
_cell.angle_alpha   90.00
_cell.angle_beta   90.00
_cell.angle_gamma   90.00
#
_symmetry.space_group_name_H-M   'P 1'
#
loop_
_entity.id
_entity.type
_entity.pdbx_description
1 polymer ?
#
loop_
_entity_poly.entity_id
_entity_poly.type
_entity_poly.pdbx_seq_one_letter_code
_entity_poly.pdbx_strand_id
1 'polypeptide(L)'
;MKVIRTVRFNIKETHVDYGYIKTQLIESKEVYNFANYVLRQLYFKNSKEHKYSLDFIDEYPNLKDLFLEYVNENKQFTSLFYKIVCEFAKLKGYSINTKIVQDVVDKLKNDWISYWRLLSMKKNNLYSKLVNIPKYKKDYNLVEYNNQVMSKTKLKLGYVGTAKMVQGIKIADIHKDLNCKCFRVYYKNGKIICELIYEKLINNRDSTGKVASVDLGLENLFTVAFNYNKKPIAIKGNKLKAINQYFNKEKAKMQSSLPSKQFVSKNIQRLLYKREEQLRNYIGYYTNKLVSILEEEKVSKVVVGYNKGWKQEINIGSVNNQNFVNIPFRKILDVLK
;
A
#
# COMPACT_ATOMS: atom_id res chain seq x y z
N MET A 1 -11.05 21.69 -8.04
CA MET A 1 -10.14 21.07 -7.06
C MET A 1 -9.41 19.91 -7.72
N LYS A 2 -8.10 19.72 -7.44
CA LYS A 2 -7.34 18.56 -7.92
C LYS A 2 -7.35 17.45 -6.87
N VAL A 3 -7.68 16.24 -7.28
CA VAL A 3 -7.64 15.05 -6.40
C VAL A 3 -6.78 13.96 -7.00
N ILE A 4 -6.09 13.21 -6.13
CA ILE A 4 -5.30 12.06 -6.53
C ILE A 4 -6.19 10.82 -6.42
N ARG A 5 -6.22 10.02 -7.49
CA ARG A 5 -6.98 8.78 -7.59
C ARG A 5 -6.03 7.63 -7.94
N THR A 6 -6.47 6.42 -7.61
CA THR A 6 -5.72 5.20 -7.87
C THR A 6 -6.59 4.16 -8.52
N VAL A 7 -6.13 3.60 -9.63
CA VAL A 7 -6.72 2.43 -10.29
C VAL A 7 -5.81 1.24 -10.07
N ARG A 8 -6.40 0.08 -9.79
CA ARG A 8 -5.68 -1.12 -9.42
C ARG A 8 -5.92 -2.24 -10.41
N PHE A 9 -4.83 -2.89 -10.83
CA PHE A 9 -4.82 -4.02 -11.75
C PHE A 9 -4.07 -5.20 -11.12
N ASN A 10 -4.51 -6.42 -11.44
CA ASN A 10 -3.79 -7.63 -11.07
C ASN A 10 -2.95 -8.08 -12.26
N ILE A 11 -1.69 -8.40 -12.04
CA ILE A 11 -0.81 -8.93 -13.07
C ILE A 11 -0.86 -10.46 -12.99
N LYS A 12 -1.30 -11.09 -14.06
CA LYS A 12 -1.37 -12.55 -14.16
C LYS A 12 0.03 -13.13 -14.35
N GLU A 13 0.27 -14.33 -13.85
CA GLU A 13 1.55 -15.04 -14.03
C GLU A 13 1.86 -15.34 -15.50
N THR A 14 0.82 -15.43 -16.34
CA THR A 14 0.93 -15.61 -17.80
C THR A 14 1.26 -14.33 -18.58
N HIS A 15 1.37 -13.18 -17.89
CA HIS A 15 1.68 -11.91 -18.54
C HIS A 15 3.14 -11.88 -18.99
N VAL A 16 3.41 -11.45 -20.24
CA VAL A 16 4.75 -11.45 -20.85
C VAL A 16 5.79 -10.72 -19.98
N ASP A 17 5.41 -9.63 -19.32
CA ASP A 17 6.29 -8.85 -18.45
C ASP A 17 6.30 -9.34 -17.00
N TYR A 18 5.62 -10.45 -16.64
CA TYR A 18 5.52 -10.91 -15.26
C TYR A 18 6.88 -11.22 -14.63
N GLY A 19 7.74 -11.93 -15.38
CA GLY A 19 9.11 -12.27 -14.97
C GLY A 19 9.94 -11.02 -14.69
N TYR A 20 9.94 -10.07 -15.63
CA TYR A 20 10.63 -8.78 -15.47
C TYR A 20 10.15 -8.03 -14.23
N ILE A 21 8.84 -7.88 -14.05
CA ILE A 21 8.26 -7.17 -12.89
C ILE A 21 8.63 -7.86 -11.58
N LYS A 22 8.58 -9.20 -11.54
CA LYS A 22 8.96 -9.98 -10.36
C LYS A 22 10.43 -9.76 -9.99
N THR A 23 11.32 -9.75 -10.98
CA THR A 23 12.75 -9.45 -10.80
C THR A 23 12.94 -8.06 -10.20
N GLN A 24 12.25 -7.04 -10.72
CA GLN A 24 12.32 -5.67 -10.19
C GLN A 24 11.90 -5.59 -8.71
N LEU A 25 10.89 -6.37 -8.30
CA LEU A 25 10.44 -6.43 -6.90
C LEU A 25 11.50 -7.07 -5.99
N ILE A 26 12.22 -8.08 -6.49
CA ILE A 26 13.31 -8.75 -5.77
C ILE A 26 14.52 -7.81 -5.67
N GLU A 27 14.97 -7.23 -6.78
CA GLU A 27 16.09 -6.29 -6.83
C GLU A 27 15.84 -5.08 -5.91
N SER A 28 14.62 -4.54 -5.92
CA SER A 28 14.21 -3.46 -5.00
C SER A 28 14.29 -3.87 -3.53
N LYS A 29 13.98 -5.12 -3.20
CA LYS A 29 14.15 -5.67 -1.85
C LYS A 29 15.62 -5.73 -1.46
N GLU A 30 16.48 -6.24 -2.34
CA GLU A 30 17.92 -6.32 -2.08
C GLU A 30 18.54 -4.93 -1.88
N VAL A 31 18.19 -3.97 -2.75
CA VAL A 31 18.60 -2.56 -2.62
C VAL A 31 18.15 -1.97 -1.27
N TYR A 32 16.88 -2.17 -0.89
CA TYR A 32 16.38 -1.70 0.40
C TYR A 32 17.14 -2.31 1.58
N ASN A 33 17.39 -3.62 1.53
CA ASN A 33 18.05 -4.35 2.59
C ASN A 33 19.51 -3.95 2.71
N PHE A 34 20.22 -3.80 1.60
CA PHE A 34 21.61 -3.30 1.60
C PHE A 34 21.67 -1.87 2.18
N ALA A 35 20.84 -0.96 1.69
CA ALA A 35 20.79 0.41 2.20
C ALA A 35 20.47 0.45 3.70
N ASN A 36 19.50 -0.37 4.15
CA ASN A 36 19.17 -0.47 5.56
C ASN A 36 20.32 -1.07 6.41
N TYR A 37 21.06 -2.02 5.84
CA TYR A 37 22.26 -2.56 6.49
C TYR A 37 23.31 -1.47 6.71
N VAL A 38 23.65 -0.73 5.66
CA VAL A 38 24.62 0.39 5.73
C VAL A 38 24.22 1.42 6.80
N LEU A 39 22.94 1.83 6.81
CA LEU A 39 22.44 2.77 7.82
C LEU A 39 22.49 2.21 9.24
N ARG A 40 22.23 0.93 9.42
CA ARG A 40 22.34 0.29 10.74
C ARG A 40 23.77 0.24 11.24
N GLN A 41 24.75 -0.01 10.36
CA GLN A 41 26.16 0.04 10.74
C GLN A 41 26.54 1.43 11.29
N LEU A 42 26.13 2.50 10.59
CA LEU A 42 26.34 3.87 11.07
C LEU A 42 25.59 4.14 12.38
N TYR A 43 24.34 3.69 12.50
CA TYR A 43 23.53 3.90 13.70
C TYR A 43 24.13 3.20 14.94
N PHE A 44 24.67 1.99 14.77
CA PHE A 44 25.26 1.22 15.87
C PHE A 44 26.74 1.51 16.11
N LYS A 45 27.40 2.27 15.25
CA LYS A 45 28.84 2.64 15.41
C LYS A 45 29.16 3.14 16.82
N ASN A 46 28.27 3.93 17.42
CA ASN A 46 28.43 4.52 18.73
C ASN A 46 27.69 3.77 19.86
N SER A 47 27.13 2.58 19.57
CA SER A 47 26.40 1.78 20.54
C SER A 47 27.33 0.82 21.26
N LYS A 48 27.25 0.79 22.60
CA LYS A 48 27.99 -0.17 23.41
C LYS A 48 27.49 -1.62 23.29
N GLU A 49 26.25 -1.79 22.83
CA GLU A 49 25.53 -3.09 22.77
C GLU A 49 25.76 -3.86 21.47
N HIS A 50 26.12 -3.19 20.39
CA HIS A 50 26.28 -3.80 19.07
C HIS A 50 27.65 -3.52 18.49
N LYS A 51 28.36 -4.57 18.10
CA LYS A 51 29.61 -4.43 17.34
C LYS A 51 29.29 -3.88 15.94
N TYR A 52 29.95 -2.78 15.62
CA TYR A 52 30.07 -2.29 14.26
C TYR A 52 30.94 -3.27 13.47
N SER A 53 30.42 -3.82 12.40
CA SER A 53 31.14 -4.72 11.50
C SER A 53 31.27 -4.12 10.12
N LEU A 54 32.45 -4.17 9.57
CA LEU A 54 32.76 -3.79 8.19
C LEU A 54 32.91 -5.03 7.29
N ASP A 55 32.65 -6.22 7.80
CA ASP A 55 32.92 -7.49 7.11
C ASP A 55 32.28 -7.55 5.71
N PHE A 56 31.13 -6.88 5.50
CA PHE A 56 30.53 -6.82 4.19
C PHE A 56 31.34 -5.99 3.17
N ILE A 57 32.23 -5.10 3.61
CA ILE A 57 33.06 -4.28 2.71
C ILE A 57 34.07 -5.17 2.00
N ASP A 58 34.51 -6.24 2.66
CA ASP A 58 35.45 -7.21 2.08
C ASP A 58 34.78 -7.99 0.92
N GLU A 59 33.43 -8.15 0.96
CA GLU A 59 32.65 -8.68 -0.16
C GLU A 59 32.53 -7.69 -1.35
N TYR A 60 32.71 -6.38 -1.08
CA TYR A 60 32.55 -5.30 -2.06
C TYR A 60 33.74 -4.32 -2.04
N PRO A 61 34.95 -4.76 -2.40
CA PRO A 61 36.16 -3.91 -2.31
C PRO A 61 36.03 -2.59 -3.07
N ASN A 62 35.29 -2.57 -4.18
CA ASN A 62 35.02 -1.35 -4.96
C ASN A 62 34.16 -0.31 -4.21
N LEU A 63 33.49 -0.67 -3.13
CA LEU A 63 32.71 0.25 -2.30
C LEU A 63 33.44 0.68 -1.04
N LYS A 64 34.62 0.12 -0.77
CA LYS A 64 35.35 0.31 0.47
C LYS A 64 35.65 1.79 0.75
N ASP A 65 36.24 2.48 -0.22
CA ASP A 65 36.62 3.88 -0.06
C ASP A 65 35.40 4.78 0.14
N LEU A 66 34.37 4.59 -0.68
CA LEU A 66 33.10 5.33 -0.55
C LEU A 66 32.43 5.09 0.80
N PHE A 67 32.51 3.88 1.30
CA PHE A 67 31.91 3.54 2.58
C PHE A 67 32.70 4.14 3.75
N LEU A 68 34.04 4.10 3.73
CA LEU A 68 34.87 4.71 4.75
C LEU A 68 34.66 6.23 4.79
N GLU A 69 34.61 6.87 3.63
CA GLU A 69 34.24 8.30 3.51
C GLU A 69 32.87 8.57 4.14
N TYR A 70 31.85 7.77 3.79
CA TYR A 70 30.50 7.90 4.34
C TYR A 70 30.46 7.77 5.87
N VAL A 71 31.18 6.80 6.42
CA VAL A 71 31.28 6.60 7.88
C VAL A 71 31.96 7.78 8.56
N ASN A 72 32.96 8.41 7.90
CA ASN A 72 33.67 9.57 8.43
C ASN A 72 32.79 10.83 8.40
N GLU A 73 31.94 11.02 7.38
CA GLU A 73 30.95 12.11 7.37
C GLU A 73 29.99 12.05 8.56
N ASN A 74 29.75 10.86 9.10
CA ASN A 74 28.81 10.59 10.21
C ASN A 74 27.42 11.22 10.03
N LYS A 75 27.00 11.39 8.78
CA LYS A 75 25.68 11.92 8.38
C LYS A 75 24.91 10.84 7.65
N GLN A 76 23.63 10.73 8.00
CA GLN A 76 22.70 9.78 7.35
C GLN A 76 22.22 10.35 6.01
N PHE A 77 21.79 9.64 5.06
CA PHE A 77 21.14 10.10 3.82
C PHE A 77 21.87 11.25 3.06
N THR A 78 23.21 11.21 3.02
CA THR A 78 24.00 12.13 2.20
C THR A 78 23.98 11.70 0.72
N SER A 79 24.47 12.57 -0.17
CA SER A 79 24.67 12.21 -1.58
C SER A 79 25.57 10.98 -1.74
N LEU A 80 26.56 10.84 -0.86
CA LEU A 80 27.46 9.71 -0.81
C LEU A 80 26.73 8.40 -0.48
N PHE A 81 25.77 8.43 0.47
CA PHE A 81 24.95 7.28 0.77
C PHE A 81 24.17 6.79 -0.46
N TYR A 82 23.53 7.71 -1.21
CA TYR A 82 22.83 7.37 -2.44
C TYR A 82 23.79 6.79 -3.50
N LYS A 83 25.00 7.35 -3.62
CA LYS A 83 26.05 6.86 -4.52
C LYS A 83 26.43 5.42 -4.19
N ILE A 84 26.70 5.11 -2.92
CA ILE A 84 27.05 3.75 -2.44
C ILE A 84 25.95 2.75 -2.86
N VAL A 85 24.68 3.07 -2.61
CA VAL A 85 23.57 2.16 -2.91
C VAL A 85 23.37 1.98 -4.43
N CYS A 86 23.58 3.03 -5.22
CA CYS A 86 23.53 2.95 -6.68
C CYS A 86 24.68 2.11 -7.25
N GLU A 87 25.91 2.28 -6.75
CA GLU A 87 27.07 1.47 -7.15
C GLU A 87 26.89 -0.01 -6.76
N PHE A 88 26.36 -0.28 -5.55
CA PHE A 88 25.98 -1.65 -5.17
C PHE A 88 25.04 -2.29 -6.18
N ALA A 89 23.98 -1.59 -6.59
CA ALA A 89 23.03 -2.13 -7.56
C ALA A 89 23.67 -2.41 -8.91
N LYS A 90 24.61 -1.57 -9.36
CA LYS A 90 25.40 -1.79 -10.59
C LYS A 90 26.33 -2.99 -10.48
N LEU A 91 27.07 -3.10 -9.39
CA LEU A 91 28.01 -4.22 -9.14
C LEU A 91 27.27 -5.57 -9.12
N LYS A 92 26.04 -5.60 -8.61
CA LYS A 92 25.17 -6.79 -8.64
C LYS A 92 24.57 -7.07 -10.04
N GLY A 93 24.77 -6.20 -11.02
CA GLY A 93 24.17 -6.33 -12.36
C GLY A 93 22.65 -6.23 -12.35
N TYR A 94 22.07 -5.50 -11.39
CA TYR A 94 20.62 -5.36 -11.29
C TYR A 94 20.05 -4.59 -12.48
N SER A 95 18.90 -5.04 -12.96
CA SER A 95 18.19 -4.43 -14.08
C SER A 95 17.40 -3.17 -13.69
N ILE A 96 17.28 -2.92 -12.38
CA ILE A 96 16.56 -1.80 -11.80
C ILE A 96 17.18 -0.45 -12.20
N ASN A 97 16.34 0.51 -12.56
CA ASN A 97 16.80 1.84 -12.96
C ASN A 97 17.32 2.63 -11.73
N THR A 98 18.40 3.41 -11.92
CA THR A 98 19.01 4.25 -10.89
C THR A 98 17.98 5.14 -10.18
N LYS A 99 17.01 5.70 -10.92
CA LYS A 99 15.95 6.50 -10.32
C LYS A 99 15.07 5.68 -9.37
N ILE A 100 14.78 4.43 -9.71
CA ILE A 100 14.04 3.54 -8.82
C ILE A 100 14.88 3.19 -7.58
N VAL A 101 16.19 3.00 -7.73
CA VAL A 101 17.11 2.81 -6.59
C VAL A 101 17.01 3.99 -5.63
N GLN A 102 17.05 5.22 -6.13
CA GLN A 102 16.89 6.44 -5.33
C GLN A 102 15.53 6.47 -4.62
N ASP A 103 14.44 6.17 -5.32
CA ASP A 103 13.09 6.12 -4.74
C ASP A 103 12.96 5.05 -3.64
N VAL A 104 13.68 3.94 -3.74
CA VAL A 104 13.79 2.91 -2.68
C VAL A 104 14.53 3.45 -1.45
N VAL A 105 15.62 4.19 -1.66
CA VAL A 105 16.37 4.84 -0.58
C VAL A 105 15.53 5.91 0.11
N ASP A 106 14.76 6.71 -0.64
CA ASP A 106 13.84 7.71 -0.09
C ASP A 106 12.75 7.07 0.79
N LYS A 107 12.24 5.91 0.40
CA LYS A 107 11.31 5.14 1.25
C LYS A 107 11.96 4.66 2.53
N LEU A 108 13.18 4.14 2.45
CA LEU A 108 13.94 3.76 3.63
C LEU A 108 14.18 4.94 4.57
N LYS A 109 14.53 6.12 4.00
CA LYS A 109 14.65 7.38 4.74
C LYS A 109 13.38 7.71 5.52
N ASN A 110 12.21 7.59 4.89
CA ASN A 110 10.92 7.82 5.54
C ASN A 110 10.63 6.80 6.65
N ASP A 111 11.02 5.53 6.48
CA ASP A 111 10.90 4.51 7.51
C ASP A 111 11.75 4.87 8.74
N TRP A 112 13.00 5.33 8.55
CA TRP A 112 13.88 5.78 9.63
C TRP A 112 13.41 7.07 10.30
N ILE A 113 12.94 8.07 9.55
CA ILE A 113 12.33 9.30 10.10
C ILE A 113 11.13 8.93 11.00
N SER A 114 10.30 8.00 10.55
CA SER A 114 9.16 7.50 11.33
C SER A 114 9.61 6.83 12.63
N TYR A 115 10.68 6.03 12.57
CA TYR A 115 11.30 5.42 13.75
C TYR A 115 11.77 6.47 14.77
N TRP A 116 12.56 7.47 14.34
CA TRP A 116 13.06 8.50 15.25
C TRP A 116 11.94 9.34 15.85
N ARG A 117 10.92 9.66 15.05
CA ARG A 117 9.74 10.38 15.55
C ARG A 117 9.00 9.59 16.63
N LEU A 118 8.76 8.31 16.42
CA LEU A 118 8.12 7.43 17.40
C LEU A 118 9.01 7.26 18.65
N LEU A 119 10.33 7.16 18.50
CA LEU A 119 11.25 7.09 19.60
C LEU A 119 11.23 8.37 20.46
N SER A 120 11.21 9.55 19.82
CA SER A 120 11.04 10.83 20.51
C SER A 120 9.71 10.92 21.24
N MET A 121 8.60 10.52 20.61
CA MET A 121 7.28 10.47 21.26
C MET A 121 7.30 9.52 22.46
N LYS A 122 7.98 8.39 22.38
CA LYS A 122 8.10 7.44 23.50
C LYS A 122 8.91 8.05 24.64
N LYS A 123 10.02 8.75 24.37
CA LYS A 123 10.80 9.47 25.40
C LYS A 123 9.98 10.52 26.14
N ASN A 124 9.03 11.14 25.45
CA ASN A 124 8.13 12.15 26.02
C ASN A 124 6.83 11.55 26.58
N ASN A 125 6.74 10.24 26.79
CA ASN A 125 5.55 9.51 27.28
C ASN A 125 4.28 9.69 26.42
N LEU A 126 4.41 10.11 25.16
CA LEU A 126 3.31 10.29 24.21
C LEU A 126 3.01 9.01 23.39
N TYR A 127 3.79 7.95 23.56
CA TYR A 127 3.65 6.70 22.86
C TYR A 127 4.09 5.51 23.73
N SER A 128 3.20 4.56 23.98
CA SER A 128 3.41 3.44 24.91
C SER A 128 3.93 2.15 24.27
N LYS A 129 3.80 2.00 22.95
CA LYS A 129 4.17 0.74 22.27
C LYS A 129 5.68 0.61 22.05
N LEU A 130 6.14 -0.63 21.84
CA LEU A 130 7.52 -0.90 21.49
C LEU A 130 7.85 -0.26 20.13
N VAL A 131 8.94 0.50 20.10
CA VAL A 131 9.46 1.12 18.87
C VAL A 131 10.65 0.30 18.39
N ASN A 132 10.57 -0.21 17.17
CA ASN A 132 11.64 -1.00 16.57
C ASN A 132 12.25 -0.26 15.37
N ILE A 133 13.55 -0.45 15.15
CA ILE A 133 14.22 0.02 13.93
C ILE A 133 13.60 -0.60 12.68
N PRO A 134 13.70 0.04 11.50
CA PRO A 134 13.18 -0.49 10.25
C PRO A 134 13.71 -1.90 9.99
N LYS A 135 12.79 -2.85 9.75
CA LYS A 135 13.13 -4.27 9.53
C LYS A 135 13.57 -4.50 8.08
N TYR A 136 14.36 -5.54 7.87
CA TYR A 136 14.66 -6.05 6.52
C TYR A 136 13.40 -6.59 5.86
N LYS A 137 13.27 -6.36 4.56
CA LYS A 137 12.20 -6.95 3.75
C LYS A 137 12.51 -8.42 3.47
N LYS A 138 11.52 -9.30 3.57
CA LYS A 138 11.73 -10.76 3.43
C LYS A 138 11.65 -11.22 1.97
N ASP A 139 10.50 -11.01 1.32
CA ASP A 139 10.24 -11.58 0.00
C ASP A 139 10.39 -10.57 -1.13
N TYR A 140 9.65 -9.47 -1.04
CA TYR A 140 9.55 -8.45 -2.08
C TYR A 140 9.47 -7.05 -1.47
N ASN A 141 9.90 -6.06 -2.24
CA ASN A 141 9.64 -4.66 -1.92
C ASN A 141 8.72 -4.06 -2.99
N LEU A 142 8.12 -2.91 -2.69
CA LEU A 142 7.35 -2.13 -3.64
C LEU A 142 8.29 -1.37 -4.57
N VAL A 143 7.97 -1.38 -5.86
CA VAL A 143 8.64 -0.56 -6.89
C VAL A 143 7.67 0.50 -7.39
N GLU A 144 8.14 1.75 -7.42
CA GLU A 144 7.40 2.88 -7.97
C GLU A 144 8.10 3.42 -9.21
N TYR A 145 7.34 3.55 -10.29
CA TYR A 145 7.79 4.06 -11.57
C TYR A 145 7.15 5.44 -11.77
N ASN A 146 7.93 6.47 -11.50
CA ASN A 146 7.50 7.86 -11.67
C ASN A 146 7.50 8.28 -13.16
N ASN A 147 7.12 9.53 -13.44
CA ASN A 147 7.03 10.06 -14.81
C ASN A 147 8.35 10.01 -15.61
N GLN A 148 9.51 9.94 -14.93
CA GLN A 148 10.82 9.86 -15.59
C GLN A 148 11.11 8.45 -16.12
N VAL A 149 10.53 7.42 -15.48
CA VAL A 149 10.76 6.01 -15.80
C VAL A 149 9.60 5.41 -16.63
N MET A 150 8.41 5.99 -16.49
CA MET A 150 7.21 5.55 -17.18
C MET A 150 7.26 5.90 -18.68
N SER A 151 6.96 4.94 -19.54
CA SER A 151 6.90 5.13 -20.99
C SER A 151 5.63 5.88 -21.39
N LYS A 152 5.80 7.13 -21.86
CA LYS A 152 4.70 7.96 -22.38
C LYS A 152 4.07 7.36 -23.63
N THR A 153 4.86 6.72 -24.48
CA THR A 153 4.39 6.04 -25.72
C THR A 153 3.45 4.90 -25.36
N LYS A 154 3.84 4.03 -24.42
CA LYS A 154 2.97 2.93 -23.98
C LYS A 154 1.69 3.45 -23.34
N LEU A 155 1.76 4.54 -22.55
CA LEU A 155 0.58 5.13 -21.94
C LEU A 155 -0.43 5.62 -22.98
N LYS A 156 0.02 6.29 -24.05
CA LYS A 156 -0.85 6.70 -25.18
C LYS A 156 -1.51 5.51 -25.89
N LEU A 157 -0.83 4.35 -25.92
CA LEU A 157 -1.38 3.11 -26.48
C LEU A 157 -2.30 2.35 -25.49
N GLY A 158 -2.54 2.89 -24.31
CA GLY A 158 -3.37 2.25 -23.29
C GLY A 158 -2.65 1.19 -22.45
N TYR A 159 -1.34 1.31 -22.32
CA TYR A 159 -0.52 0.42 -21.50
C TYR A 159 0.29 1.23 -20.47
N VAL A 160 0.39 0.71 -19.28
CA VAL A 160 1.27 1.24 -18.22
C VAL A 160 2.54 0.40 -18.19
N GLY A 161 3.69 1.03 -18.27
CA GLY A 161 4.96 0.31 -18.25
C GLY A 161 6.16 1.21 -18.46
N THR A 162 7.34 0.59 -18.39
CA THR A 162 8.62 1.23 -18.69
C THR A 162 9.06 0.90 -20.12
N ALA A 163 10.11 1.58 -20.63
CA ALA A 163 10.69 1.26 -21.93
C ALA A 163 11.21 -0.20 -21.98
N LYS A 164 11.71 -0.72 -20.85
CA LYS A 164 12.26 -2.09 -20.75
C LYS A 164 11.20 -3.20 -20.75
N MET A 165 9.94 -2.91 -20.46
CA MET A 165 8.85 -3.88 -20.54
C MET A 165 8.54 -4.17 -22.02
N VAL A 166 8.22 -5.42 -22.33
CA VAL A 166 7.84 -5.81 -23.70
C VAL A 166 6.51 -5.16 -24.09
N GLN A 167 5.47 -5.45 -23.38
CA GLN A 167 4.12 -4.95 -23.67
C GLN A 167 3.69 -3.82 -22.72
N GLY A 168 3.94 -3.96 -21.44
CA GLY A 168 3.33 -3.17 -20.38
C GLY A 168 1.96 -3.72 -19.98
N ILE A 169 1.37 -3.12 -18.96
CA ILE A 169 0.12 -3.58 -18.33
C ILE A 169 -1.03 -2.82 -18.97
N LYS A 170 -1.94 -3.53 -19.66
CA LYS A 170 -3.12 -2.93 -20.30
C LYS A 170 -4.02 -2.25 -19.27
N ILE A 171 -4.38 -1.01 -19.54
CA ILE A 171 -5.37 -0.25 -18.78
C ILE A 171 -6.69 -0.17 -19.56
N ALA A 172 -7.80 0.00 -18.84
CA ALA A 172 -9.08 0.23 -19.51
C ALA A 172 -9.07 1.55 -20.28
N ASP A 173 -9.81 1.63 -21.38
CA ASP A 173 -9.82 2.79 -22.29
C ASP A 173 -10.17 4.10 -21.57
N ILE A 174 -11.06 4.03 -20.59
CA ILE A 174 -11.43 5.17 -19.73
C ILE A 174 -10.25 5.81 -18.98
N HIS A 175 -9.11 5.11 -18.93
CA HIS A 175 -7.92 5.59 -18.21
C HIS A 175 -6.78 6.06 -19.13
N LYS A 176 -6.95 6.03 -20.45
CA LYS A 176 -5.89 6.40 -21.41
C LYS A 176 -5.48 7.88 -21.31
N ASP A 177 -6.44 8.76 -21.09
CA ASP A 177 -6.25 10.22 -21.07
C ASP A 177 -6.03 10.80 -19.68
N LEU A 178 -5.77 9.93 -18.69
CA LEU A 178 -5.55 10.38 -17.33
C LEU A 178 -4.17 11.03 -17.18
N ASN A 179 -4.11 12.11 -16.40
CA ASN A 179 -2.85 12.73 -15.99
C ASN A 179 -2.13 11.82 -14.97
N CYS A 180 -1.43 10.80 -15.48
CA CYS A 180 -0.72 9.83 -14.67
C CYS A 180 0.50 10.46 -14.00
N LYS A 181 0.62 10.28 -12.69
CA LYS A 181 1.78 10.73 -11.88
C LYS A 181 2.84 9.65 -11.80
N CYS A 182 2.43 8.44 -11.47
CA CYS A 182 3.29 7.27 -11.39
C CYS A 182 2.44 6.00 -11.44
N PHE A 183 3.09 4.87 -11.67
CA PHE A 183 2.50 3.59 -11.32
C PHE A 183 3.45 2.84 -10.37
N ARG A 184 2.87 2.01 -9.53
CA ARG A 184 3.64 1.20 -8.60
C ARG A 184 3.20 -0.24 -8.66
N VAL A 185 4.16 -1.14 -8.47
CA VAL A 185 3.91 -2.57 -8.39
C VAL A 185 4.36 -3.11 -7.04
N TYR A 186 3.62 -4.07 -6.52
CA TYR A 186 3.95 -4.72 -5.25
C TYR A 186 3.33 -6.11 -5.19
N TYR A 187 3.92 -6.95 -4.35
CA TYR A 187 3.40 -8.28 -4.08
C TYR A 187 2.49 -8.25 -2.85
N LYS A 188 1.31 -8.83 -2.97
CA LYS A 188 0.36 -8.94 -1.86
C LYS A 188 -0.48 -10.21 -1.99
N ASN A 189 -0.51 -11.00 -0.92
CA ASN A 189 -1.37 -12.19 -0.79
C ASN A 189 -1.27 -13.14 -2.00
N GLY A 190 -0.05 -13.42 -2.45
CA GLY A 190 0.20 -14.36 -3.56
C GLY A 190 0.02 -13.76 -4.96
N LYS A 191 -0.18 -12.44 -5.10
CA LYS A 191 -0.37 -11.77 -6.40
C LYS A 191 0.50 -10.54 -6.53
N ILE A 192 0.96 -10.28 -7.76
CA ILE A 192 1.57 -9.00 -8.14
C ILE A 192 0.44 -8.05 -8.55
N ILE A 193 0.46 -6.88 -7.95
CA ILE A 193 -0.55 -5.84 -8.13
C ILE A 193 0.14 -4.61 -8.71
N CYS A 194 -0.50 -4.02 -9.70
CA CYS A 194 -0.15 -2.71 -10.24
C CYS A 194 -1.19 -1.68 -9.82
N GLU A 195 -0.75 -0.53 -9.35
CA GLU A 195 -1.60 0.62 -9.07
C GLU A 195 -1.15 1.80 -9.93
N LEU A 196 -2.06 2.32 -10.73
CA LEU A 196 -1.87 3.55 -11.48
C LEU A 196 -2.38 4.73 -10.66
N ILE A 197 -1.51 5.69 -10.40
CA ILE A 197 -1.80 6.90 -9.63
C ILE A 197 -1.91 8.07 -10.59
N TYR A 198 -3.06 8.75 -10.57
CA TYR A 198 -3.35 9.84 -11.47
C TYR A 198 -4.05 11.00 -10.76
N GLU A 199 -3.96 12.16 -11.36
CA GLU A 199 -4.62 13.38 -10.93
C GLU A 199 -5.90 13.60 -11.74
N LYS A 200 -7.00 13.86 -11.06
CA LYS A 200 -8.29 14.22 -11.67
C LYS A 200 -8.72 15.60 -11.18
N LEU A 201 -9.17 16.43 -12.12
CA LEU A 201 -9.85 17.68 -11.79
C LEU A 201 -11.29 17.35 -11.39
N ILE A 202 -11.73 17.88 -10.27
CA ILE A 202 -13.12 17.83 -9.83
C ILE A 202 -13.66 19.23 -9.85
N ASN A 203 -14.74 19.43 -10.58
CA ASN A 203 -15.49 20.68 -10.56
C ASN A 203 -16.30 20.75 -9.27
N ASN A 204 -16.41 21.95 -8.72
CA ASN A 204 -17.35 22.19 -7.63
C ASN A 204 -18.78 22.00 -8.17
N ARG A 205 -19.62 21.38 -7.36
CA ARG A 205 -21.06 21.26 -7.66
C ARG A 205 -21.79 22.45 -7.05
N ASP A 206 -22.85 22.87 -7.71
CA ASP A 206 -23.72 23.91 -7.17
C ASP A 206 -24.42 23.40 -5.89
N SER A 207 -24.56 24.29 -4.92
CA SER A 207 -25.24 23.97 -3.68
C SER A 207 -26.77 24.02 -3.91
N THR A 208 -27.41 22.88 -3.87
CA THR A 208 -28.88 22.75 -3.99
C THR A 208 -29.59 22.84 -2.63
N GLY A 209 -28.85 22.95 -1.52
CA GLY A 209 -29.39 22.83 -0.16
C GLY A 209 -29.82 21.40 0.23
N LYS A 210 -29.82 20.46 -0.69
CA LYS A 210 -30.16 19.05 -0.40
C LYS A 210 -29.00 18.35 0.30
N VAL A 211 -29.30 17.76 1.47
CA VAL A 211 -28.33 17.04 2.30
C VAL A 211 -28.80 15.60 2.50
N ALA A 212 -27.89 14.66 2.40
CA ALA A 212 -28.12 13.27 2.79
C ALA A 212 -27.22 12.89 3.96
N SER A 213 -27.76 12.19 4.94
CA SER A 213 -26.99 11.56 6.02
C SER A 213 -26.85 10.06 5.75
N VAL A 214 -25.65 9.52 5.95
CA VAL A 214 -25.34 8.10 5.72
C VAL A 214 -24.80 7.50 6.99
N ASP A 215 -25.50 6.49 7.52
CA ASP A 215 -25.03 5.62 8.57
C ASP A 215 -24.42 4.34 8.01
N LEU A 216 -23.28 3.91 8.57
CA LEU A 216 -22.52 2.73 8.16
C LEU A 216 -22.76 1.60 9.16
N GLY A 217 -23.43 0.54 8.72
CA GLY A 217 -23.79 -0.57 9.59
C GLY A 217 -23.35 -1.96 9.10
N LEU A 218 -23.68 -2.96 9.89
CA LEU A 218 -23.41 -4.37 9.60
C LEU A 218 -24.53 -5.04 8.83
N GLU A 219 -25.78 -4.77 9.23
CA GLU A 219 -26.96 -5.34 8.58
C GLU A 219 -27.35 -4.58 7.35
N ASN A 220 -27.38 -3.27 7.49
CA ASN A 220 -27.42 -2.37 6.36
C ASN A 220 -26.03 -1.78 6.20
N LEU A 221 -25.43 -1.99 5.02
CA LEU A 221 -24.14 -1.38 4.69
C LEU A 221 -24.24 0.14 4.70
N PHE A 222 -25.37 0.64 4.17
CA PHE A 222 -25.75 2.05 4.20
C PHE A 222 -27.21 2.18 4.63
N THR A 223 -27.47 3.07 5.58
CA THR A 223 -28.78 3.63 5.84
C THR A 223 -28.70 5.11 5.52
N VAL A 224 -29.54 5.58 4.59
CA VAL A 224 -29.49 6.95 4.06
C VAL A 224 -30.78 7.67 4.36
N ALA A 225 -30.69 8.83 5.00
CA ALA A 225 -31.83 9.73 5.23
C ALA A 225 -31.55 11.08 4.55
N PHE A 226 -32.61 11.79 4.17
CA PHE A 226 -32.57 13.03 3.44
C PHE A 226 -33.23 14.16 4.22
N ASN A 227 -32.78 15.41 4.02
CA ASN A 227 -33.37 16.59 4.65
C ASN A 227 -34.58 17.13 3.87
N TYR A 228 -35.08 16.40 2.88
CA TYR A 228 -36.23 16.74 2.05
C TYR A 228 -37.17 15.53 1.93
N ASN A 229 -38.35 15.73 1.36
CA ASN A 229 -39.38 14.69 1.30
C ASN A 229 -38.98 13.53 0.35
N LYS A 230 -38.08 12.67 0.83
CA LYS A 230 -37.68 11.42 0.20
C LYS A 230 -37.61 10.30 1.24
N LYS A 231 -38.14 9.13 0.89
CA LYS A 231 -38.08 7.93 1.74
C LYS A 231 -36.61 7.52 2.00
N PRO A 232 -36.27 7.15 3.24
CA PRO A 232 -34.95 6.60 3.56
C PRO A 232 -34.62 5.38 2.71
N ILE A 233 -33.34 5.18 2.43
CA ILE A 233 -32.83 4.06 1.63
C ILE A 233 -31.96 3.19 2.54
N ALA A 234 -32.16 1.87 2.49
CA ALA A 234 -31.32 0.90 3.16
C ALA A 234 -30.66 -0.05 2.13
N ILE A 235 -29.33 -0.14 2.16
CA ILE A 235 -28.55 -1.07 1.35
C ILE A 235 -28.01 -2.17 2.25
N LYS A 236 -28.44 -3.41 2.04
CA LYS A 236 -28.10 -4.56 2.89
C LYS A 236 -26.60 -4.87 2.91
N GLY A 237 -26.08 -5.28 4.08
CA GLY A 237 -24.70 -5.67 4.29
C GLY A 237 -24.47 -7.18 4.53
N ASN A 238 -25.50 -8.00 4.48
CA ASN A 238 -25.47 -9.42 4.85
C ASN A 238 -24.40 -10.23 4.11
N LYS A 239 -24.16 -9.94 2.83
CA LYS A 239 -23.12 -10.62 2.04
C LYS A 239 -21.71 -10.36 2.57
N LEU A 240 -21.44 -9.20 3.17
CA LEU A 240 -20.14 -8.91 3.81
C LEU A 240 -19.92 -9.80 5.04
N LYS A 241 -20.98 -10.02 5.85
CA LYS A 241 -20.94 -10.95 6.99
C LYS A 241 -20.63 -12.37 6.50
N ALA A 242 -21.37 -12.86 5.49
CA ALA A 242 -21.18 -14.20 4.93
C ALA A 242 -19.76 -14.42 4.38
N ILE A 243 -19.20 -13.45 3.65
CA ILE A 243 -17.81 -13.50 3.15
C ILE A 243 -16.81 -13.63 4.30
N ASN A 244 -17.00 -12.85 5.38
CA ASN A 244 -16.10 -12.88 6.53
C ASN A 244 -16.23 -14.19 7.33
N GLN A 245 -17.44 -14.69 7.54
CA GLN A 245 -17.69 -15.96 8.24
C GLN A 245 -17.09 -17.14 7.48
N TYR A 246 -17.32 -17.21 6.17
CA TYR A 246 -16.72 -18.22 5.32
C TYR A 246 -15.18 -18.18 5.39
N PHE A 247 -14.60 -16.98 5.25
CA PHE A 247 -13.15 -16.80 5.36
C PHE A 247 -12.61 -17.30 6.69
N ASN A 248 -13.23 -16.93 7.81
CA ASN A 248 -12.77 -17.30 9.14
C ASN A 248 -12.84 -18.82 9.36
N LYS A 249 -13.93 -19.46 8.91
CA LYS A 249 -14.10 -20.93 8.97
C LYS A 249 -13.03 -21.65 8.17
N GLU A 250 -12.84 -21.29 6.90
CA GLU A 250 -11.85 -21.94 6.03
C GLU A 250 -10.40 -21.66 6.49
N LYS A 251 -10.12 -20.44 6.96
CA LYS A 251 -8.82 -20.09 7.53
C LYS A 251 -8.51 -20.96 8.75
N ALA A 252 -9.44 -21.10 9.69
CA ALA A 252 -9.26 -21.93 10.89
C ALA A 252 -8.97 -23.40 10.51
N LYS A 253 -9.75 -23.97 9.57
CA LYS A 253 -9.52 -25.31 9.03
C LYS A 253 -8.14 -25.47 8.40
N MET A 254 -7.68 -24.49 7.61
CA MET A 254 -6.35 -24.54 7.01
C MET A 254 -5.25 -24.37 8.05
N GLN A 255 -5.46 -23.53 9.08
CA GLN A 255 -4.48 -23.32 10.14
C GLN A 255 -4.30 -24.55 11.05
N SER A 256 -5.37 -25.31 11.32
CA SER A 256 -5.29 -26.51 12.15
C SER A 256 -4.45 -27.63 11.51
N SER A 257 -4.29 -27.62 10.18
CA SER A 257 -3.47 -28.59 9.44
C SER A 257 -2.02 -28.12 9.20
N LEU A 258 -1.63 -26.93 9.70
CA LEU A 258 -0.26 -26.44 9.56
C LEU A 258 0.65 -26.96 10.69
N PRO A 259 1.96 -27.12 10.41
CA PRO A 259 2.95 -27.42 11.44
C PRO A 259 2.95 -26.38 12.57
N SER A 260 3.38 -26.81 13.76
CA SER A 260 3.52 -25.94 14.93
C SER A 260 4.30 -24.67 14.58
N LYS A 261 3.84 -23.52 15.08
CA LYS A 261 4.42 -22.17 14.84
C LYS A 261 4.26 -21.63 13.41
N GLN A 262 3.60 -22.35 12.49
CA GLN A 262 3.29 -21.83 11.16
C GLN A 262 1.83 -21.36 11.11
N PHE A 263 1.60 -20.07 10.85
CA PHE A 263 0.26 -19.48 10.82
C PHE A 263 -0.20 -19.08 9.41
N VAL A 264 0.68 -19.16 8.42
CA VAL A 264 0.42 -18.72 7.05
C VAL A 264 0.93 -19.75 6.04
N SER A 265 0.11 -20.07 5.04
CA SER A 265 0.48 -20.88 3.87
C SER A 265 0.08 -20.17 2.58
N LYS A 266 0.57 -20.66 1.43
CA LYS A 266 0.16 -20.15 0.11
C LYS A 266 -1.36 -20.22 -0.09
N ASN A 267 -2.01 -21.28 0.43
CA ASN A 267 -3.45 -21.44 0.34
C ASN A 267 -4.21 -20.40 1.20
N ILE A 268 -3.73 -20.15 2.42
CA ILE A 268 -4.29 -19.09 3.28
C ILE A 268 -4.12 -17.71 2.63
N GLN A 269 -2.97 -17.43 1.99
CA GLN A 269 -2.77 -16.19 1.24
C GLN A 269 -3.75 -16.04 0.06
N ARG A 270 -3.98 -17.13 -0.70
CA ARG A 270 -4.97 -17.16 -1.79
C ARG A 270 -6.40 -16.94 -1.27
N LEU A 271 -6.75 -17.56 -0.15
CA LEU A 271 -8.06 -17.36 0.50
C LEU A 271 -8.23 -15.90 0.96
N LEU A 272 -7.21 -15.34 1.59
CA LEU A 272 -7.21 -13.93 2.02
C LEU A 272 -7.36 -12.98 0.82
N TYR A 273 -6.62 -13.23 -0.26
CA TYR A 273 -6.74 -12.47 -1.50
C TYR A 273 -8.17 -12.53 -2.05
N LYS A 274 -8.76 -13.74 -2.17
CA LYS A 274 -10.15 -13.93 -2.65
C LYS A 274 -11.15 -13.15 -1.82
N ARG A 275 -11.02 -13.20 -0.49
CA ARG A 275 -11.84 -12.40 0.43
C ARG A 275 -11.69 -10.91 0.18
N GLU A 276 -10.46 -10.38 0.10
CA GLU A 276 -10.23 -8.96 -0.13
C GLU A 276 -10.85 -8.47 -1.44
N GLU A 277 -10.77 -9.27 -2.50
CA GLU A 277 -11.39 -8.95 -3.79
C GLU A 277 -12.93 -8.95 -3.71
N GLN A 278 -13.51 -9.96 -3.07
CA GLN A 278 -14.97 -10.03 -2.88
C GLN A 278 -15.49 -8.83 -2.08
N LEU A 279 -14.82 -8.47 -0.97
CA LEU A 279 -15.19 -7.29 -0.18
C LEU A 279 -15.04 -6.00 -0.99
N ARG A 280 -13.94 -5.85 -1.74
CA ARG A 280 -13.69 -4.67 -2.56
C ARG A 280 -14.77 -4.49 -3.64
N ASN A 281 -15.09 -5.58 -4.35
CA ASN A 281 -16.10 -5.55 -5.42
C ASN A 281 -17.49 -5.23 -4.86
N TYR A 282 -17.86 -5.85 -3.75
CA TYR A 282 -19.16 -5.59 -3.12
C TYR A 282 -19.27 -4.14 -2.62
N ILE A 283 -18.28 -3.68 -1.87
CA ILE A 283 -18.24 -2.30 -1.35
C ILE A 283 -18.23 -1.31 -2.51
N GLY A 284 -17.37 -1.51 -3.52
CA GLY A 284 -17.29 -0.62 -4.69
C GLY A 284 -18.60 -0.54 -5.44
N TYR A 285 -19.25 -1.68 -5.71
CA TYR A 285 -20.54 -1.71 -6.41
C TYR A 285 -21.62 -0.91 -5.67
N TYR A 286 -21.80 -1.18 -4.37
CA TYR A 286 -22.88 -0.53 -3.62
C TYR A 286 -22.57 0.93 -3.27
N THR A 287 -21.28 1.29 -3.11
CA THR A 287 -20.90 2.69 -2.94
C THR A 287 -21.16 3.48 -4.22
N ASN A 288 -20.79 2.94 -5.38
CA ASN A 288 -21.09 3.59 -6.66
C ASN A 288 -22.60 3.71 -6.88
N LYS A 289 -23.37 2.67 -6.54
CA LYS A 289 -24.84 2.73 -6.61
C LYS A 289 -25.40 3.83 -5.71
N LEU A 290 -24.87 3.97 -4.48
CA LEU A 290 -25.26 5.06 -3.59
C LEU A 290 -24.90 6.42 -4.20
N VAL A 291 -23.70 6.57 -4.74
CA VAL A 291 -23.27 7.83 -5.38
C VAL A 291 -24.20 8.18 -6.56
N SER A 292 -24.54 7.21 -7.43
CA SER A 292 -25.49 7.45 -8.54
C SER A 292 -26.85 7.96 -8.03
N ILE A 293 -27.39 7.36 -6.98
CA ILE A 293 -28.67 7.81 -6.38
C ILE A 293 -28.53 9.25 -5.85
N LEU A 294 -27.44 9.57 -5.15
CA LEU A 294 -27.22 10.91 -4.62
C LEU A 294 -27.02 11.96 -5.73
N GLU A 295 -26.43 11.55 -6.86
CA GLU A 295 -26.25 12.42 -8.05
C GLU A 295 -27.59 12.67 -8.76
N GLU A 296 -28.40 11.64 -8.99
CA GLU A 296 -29.74 11.75 -9.56
C GLU A 296 -30.62 12.69 -8.74
N GLU A 297 -30.52 12.62 -7.41
CA GLU A 297 -31.25 13.49 -6.49
C GLU A 297 -30.67 14.89 -6.36
N LYS A 298 -29.54 15.17 -7.00
CA LYS A 298 -28.79 16.45 -6.90
C LYS A 298 -28.44 16.82 -5.46
N VAL A 299 -28.07 15.82 -4.65
CA VAL A 299 -27.60 16.04 -3.28
C VAL A 299 -26.26 16.80 -3.33
N SER A 300 -26.19 17.94 -2.67
CA SER A 300 -24.99 18.80 -2.64
C SER A 300 -24.05 18.49 -1.48
N LYS A 301 -24.56 17.89 -0.39
CA LYS A 301 -23.78 17.57 0.80
C LYS A 301 -24.15 16.20 1.34
N VAL A 302 -23.11 15.39 1.60
CA VAL A 302 -23.27 14.08 2.25
C VAL A 302 -22.58 14.11 3.62
N VAL A 303 -23.32 13.77 4.66
CA VAL A 303 -22.82 13.66 6.04
C VAL A 303 -22.72 12.18 6.39
N VAL A 304 -21.53 11.70 6.72
CA VAL A 304 -21.34 10.28 7.05
C VAL A 304 -20.97 10.16 8.52
N GLY A 305 -21.73 9.35 9.26
CA GLY A 305 -21.44 9.00 10.65
C GLY A 305 -20.20 8.12 10.73
N TYR A 306 -19.10 8.66 11.25
CA TYR A 306 -17.86 7.91 11.45
C TYR A 306 -17.12 8.37 12.69
N ASN A 307 -16.92 7.46 13.63
CA ASN A 307 -16.11 7.72 14.82
C ASN A 307 -14.72 7.10 14.67
N LYS A 308 -13.68 7.94 14.75
CA LYS A 308 -12.28 7.49 14.61
C LYS A 308 -11.90 6.66 15.85
N GLY A 309 -11.41 5.44 15.62
CA GLY A 309 -10.95 4.56 16.70
C GLY A 309 -12.05 3.67 17.33
N TRP A 310 -13.31 3.82 16.97
CA TRP A 310 -14.44 3.08 17.51
C TRP A 310 -14.30 1.54 17.50
N LYS A 311 -13.41 0.99 16.68
CA LYS A 311 -13.13 -0.45 16.61
C LYS A 311 -12.03 -0.93 17.57
N GLN A 312 -11.34 -0.02 18.25
CA GLN A 312 -10.12 -0.40 18.99
C GLN A 312 -10.44 -0.97 20.38
N GLU A 313 -11.57 -0.58 20.97
CA GLU A 313 -11.97 -0.96 22.33
C GLU A 313 -13.40 -1.53 22.43
N ILE A 314 -13.99 -1.89 21.27
CA ILE A 314 -15.34 -2.45 21.26
C ILE A 314 -15.34 -3.87 21.80
N ASN A 315 -16.10 -4.08 22.88
CA ASN A 315 -16.45 -5.40 23.37
C ASN A 315 -17.97 -5.59 23.32
N ILE A 316 -18.49 -6.02 22.18
CA ILE A 316 -19.92 -6.31 21.93
C ILE A 316 -20.17 -7.82 21.81
N GLY A 317 -19.31 -8.63 22.45
CA GLY A 317 -19.32 -10.09 22.37
C GLY A 317 -18.49 -10.62 21.19
N SER A 318 -17.94 -11.84 21.33
CA SER A 318 -16.98 -12.42 20.40
C SER A 318 -17.47 -12.51 18.96
N VAL A 319 -18.72 -12.92 18.73
CA VAL A 319 -19.34 -13.06 17.40
C VAL A 319 -19.55 -11.69 16.74
N ASN A 320 -20.06 -10.71 17.49
CA ASN A 320 -20.29 -9.37 16.98
C ASN A 320 -18.97 -8.65 16.72
N ASN A 321 -17.97 -8.77 17.61
CA ASN A 321 -16.63 -8.23 17.41
C ASN A 321 -16.00 -8.80 16.13
N GLN A 322 -16.12 -10.11 15.90
CA GLN A 322 -15.58 -10.75 14.71
C GLN A 322 -16.24 -10.23 13.42
N ASN A 323 -17.55 -10.05 13.43
CA ASN A 323 -18.28 -9.51 12.28
C ASN A 323 -17.95 -8.03 12.01
N PHE A 324 -17.87 -7.24 13.08
CA PHE A 324 -17.72 -5.79 13.01
C PHE A 324 -16.31 -5.34 12.64
N VAL A 325 -15.28 -5.93 13.26
CA VAL A 325 -13.87 -5.57 13.05
C VAL A 325 -13.43 -5.83 11.61
N ASN A 326 -14.00 -6.84 10.95
CA ASN A 326 -13.57 -7.28 9.64
C ASN A 326 -14.15 -6.48 8.44
N ILE A 327 -15.08 -5.51 8.67
CA ILE A 327 -15.58 -4.64 7.59
C ILE A 327 -14.69 -3.40 7.47
N PRO A 328 -14.12 -3.11 6.28
CA PRO A 328 -13.21 -2.00 6.08
C PRO A 328 -13.97 -0.67 5.86
N PHE A 329 -14.69 -0.15 6.89
CA PHE A 329 -15.46 1.10 6.79
C PHE A 329 -14.64 2.29 6.29
N ARG A 330 -13.35 2.36 6.62
CA ARG A 330 -12.46 3.40 6.10
C ARG A 330 -12.38 3.43 4.58
N LYS A 331 -12.35 2.24 3.96
CA LYS A 331 -12.34 2.13 2.48
C LYS A 331 -13.65 2.64 1.87
N ILE A 332 -14.78 2.48 2.56
CA ILE A 332 -16.07 3.01 2.13
C ILE A 332 -16.01 4.54 2.11
N LEU A 333 -15.50 5.15 3.17
CA LEU A 333 -15.32 6.60 3.25
C LEU A 333 -14.39 7.14 2.16
N ASP A 334 -13.30 6.40 1.88
CA ASP A 334 -12.33 6.79 0.84
C ASP A 334 -12.92 6.73 -0.58
N VAL A 335 -13.96 5.91 -0.80
CA VAL A 335 -14.68 5.83 -2.08
C VAL A 335 -15.78 6.90 -2.18
N LEU A 336 -16.41 7.26 -1.05
CA LEU A 336 -17.45 8.30 -0.99
C LEU A 336 -16.90 9.72 -1.14
N LYS A 337 -15.61 9.94 -0.87
CA LYS A 337 -14.89 11.20 -1.09
C LYS A 337 -14.56 11.41 -2.56
#